data_271e5d9608b39b84947b598302103b7c
#
_entry.id   271e5d9608b39b84947b598302103b7c
#
_cell.length_a   1.000
_cell.length_b   1.000
_cell.length_c   1.000
_cell.angle_alpha   90.00
_cell.angle_beta   90.00
_cell.angle_gamma   90.00
#
_symmetry.space_group_name_H-M   'P 1'
#
loop_
_entity.id
_entity.type
_entity.pdbx_description
1 polymer ?
#
loop_
_entity_poly.entity_id
_entity_poly.type
_entity_poly.pdbx_seq_one_letter_code
_entity_poly.pdbx_strand_id
1 'polypeptide(L)'
;MTLLCLFSLVNIFFIPEWANLFGEQSEQQIFLTPTPRVNAYFALGSTVFILSLLLSVFLIQIRRYQFKKIETIFYLFIGASLIVPINFLREFTAIFNYYPQLSYAAHGLLKHFVFPYKVIILIVVAIAFIKVVRSQTTSLIKYVNALALLLAPIIVVTYGNLFSKLYSAAHLVSLQNVISPSQIKNWDGPKVRWLIFDEMDYRLVFDDRPKGIKLPELDRLQKEAIFSSAAYPPNDYTIEAVPSLLSGARKSVITIKSEDLVLRNLITHTDEKWADISNIFRDVKDLGSTTALVGWYHNYCPVFKTDLDYCRRLPAGRFGYDESFFGSVLVILERAFILDKRLERAFIFNLEVITRRSLDRTISNNYGLSFFHFSVPHSPWIFDQIKGKTSPYILRSPEQYFGNMLLVDKIIGEFRRTLEANGEWNKSTLIISSDHSWRKSAEYDSKRDFRVPFIIKMADGKARVINKPIGTIVTKNFILEVMKKKISTTDEAVSWLQEQSKDFPKGTILIPFKDEETATSPSKKLDSKKAKG
;
A
#
# COMPACT_ATOMS: atom_id res chain seq x y z
N MET A 1 14.33 -21.67 35.76
CA MET A 1 14.55 -20.23 35.90
C MET A 1 15.09 -19.60 34.59
N THR A 2 16.20 -20.13 34.01
CA THR A 2 16.79 -19.55 32.78
C THR A 2 15.83 -19.46 31.59
N LEU A 3 15.06 -20.53 31.31
CA LEU A 3 14.09 -20.53 30.21
C LEU A 3 13.00 -19.47 30.42
N LEU A 4 12.44 -19.37 31.61
CA LEU A 4 11.39 -18.38 31.91
C LEU A 4 11.91 -16.94 31.78
N CYS A 5 13.14 -16.66 32.27
CA CYS A 5 13.75 -15.34 32.11
C CYS A 5 13.97 -14.98 30.63
N LEU A 6 14.53 -15.90 29.84
CA LEU A 6 14.75 -15.64 28.42
C LEU A 6 13.45 -15.57 27.63
N PHE A 7 12.45 -16.38 27.99
CA PHE A 7 11.13 -16.28 27.36
C PHE A 7 10.47 -14.93 27.66
N SER A 8 10.57 -14.43 28.89
CA SER A 8 10.09 -13.10 29.24
C SER A 8 10.79 -12.00 28.44
N LEU A 9 12.12 -12.02 28.35
CA LEU A 9 12.91 -11.01 27.63
C LEU A 9 12.65 -11.02 26.12
N VAL A 10 12.60 -12.21 25.51
CA VAL A 10 12.25 -12.36 24.09
C VAL A 10 10.81 -11.90 23.84
N ASN A 11 9.87 -12.27 24.72
CA ASN A 11 8.48 -11.84 24.59
C ASN A 11 8.34 -10.31 24.63
N ILE A 12 9.09 -9.65 25.52
CA ILE A 12 9.13 -8.19 25.62
C ILE A 12 9.80 -7.57 24.39
N PHE A 13 10.86 -8.15 23.87
CA PHE A 13 11.50 -7.70 22.65
C PHE A 13 10.52 -7.64 21.47
N PHE A 14 9.58 -8.60 21.40
CA PHE A 14 8.53 -8.64 20.38
C PHE A 14 7.25 -7.87 20.74
N ILE A 15 7.22 -7.05 21.82
CA ILE A 15 6.04 -6.24 22.18
C ILE A 15 5.53 -5.39 21.02
N PRO A 16 6.37 -4.73 20.20
CA PRO A 16 5.88 -4.00 19.02
C PRO A 16 5.07 -4.89 18.06
N GLU A 17 5.49 -6.15 17.89
CA GLU A 17 4.80 -7.11 17.05
C GLU A 17 3.49 -7.58 17.65
N TRP A 18 3.47 -7.84 18.96
CA TRP A 18 2.24 -8.16 19.70
C TRP A 18 1.23 -7.02 19.61
N ALA A 19 1.66 -5.78 19.85
CA ALA A 19 0.82 -4.60 19.73
C ALA A 19 0.25 -4.41 18.32
N ASN A 20 1.06 -4.64 17.28
CA ASN A 20 0.62 -4.59 15.90
C ASN A 20 -0.41 -5.69 15.57
N LEU A 21 -0.24 -6.89 16.15
CA LEU A 21 -1.11 -8.02 15.88
C LEU A 21 -2.43 -7.97 16.67
N PHE A 22 -2.39 -7.47 17.93
CA PHE A 22 -3.54 -7.43 18.83
C PHE A 22 -4.22 -6.08 18.88
N GLY A 23 -3.54 -5.01 18.43
CA GLY A 23 -4.09 -3.67 18.46
C GLY A 23 -5.45 -3.60 17.79
N GLU A 24 -6.34 -2.79 18.34
CA GLU A 24 -7.60 -2.46 17.68
C GLU A 24 -7.28 -1.78 16.36
N GLN A 25 -7.68 -2.41 15.27
CA GLN A 25 -7.59 -1.80 13.96
C GLN A 25 -8.68 -0.75 13.85
N SER A 26 -8.33 0.48 13.47
CA SER A 26 -9.34 1.45 13.09
C SER A 26 -10.16 0.91 11.92
N GLU A 27 -11.41 1.36 11.78
CA GLU A 27 -12.27 0.97 10.65
C GLU A 27 -11.55 1.21 9.31
N GLN A 28 -10.76 2.28 9.22
CA GLN A 28 -9.93 2.56 8.05
C GLN A 28 -8.83 1.50 7.83
N GLN A 29 -8.21 1.00 8.90
CA GLN A 29 -7.22 -0.08 8.80
C GLN A 29 -7.88 -1.40 8.37
N ILE A 30 -9.05 -1.73 8.90
CA ILE A 30 -9.81 -2.92 8.49
C ILE A 30 -10.17 -2.82 7.00
N PHE A 31 -10.58 -1.64 6.54
CA PHE A 31 -10.92 -1.41 5.14
C PHE A 31 -9.71 -1.58 4.20
N LEU A 32 -8.53 -1.08 4.61
CA LEU A 32 -7.31 -1.09 3.79
C LEU A 32 -6.51 -2.38 3.91
N THR A 33 -6.63 -3.09 5.03
CA THR A 33 -5.82 -4.28 5.32
C THR A 33 -6.70 -5.47 5.68
N PRO A 34 -6.46 -6.66 5.12
CA PRO A 34 -7.13 -7.85 5.62
C PRO A 34 -6.77 -8.09 7.10
N THR A 35 -7.71 -8.61 7.86
CA THR A 35 -7.46 -9.10 9.22
C THR A 35 -6.24 -10.01 9.26
N PRO A 36 -5.39 -9.93 10.30
CA PRO A 36 -4.24 -10.79 10.44
C PRO A 36 -4.65 -12.26 10.30
N ARG A 37 -3.96 -12.99 9.42
CA ARG A 37 -4.28 -14.40 9.17
C ARG A 37 -3.84 -15.25 10.36
N VAL A 38 -4.51 -16.37 10.55
CA VAL A 38 -4.15 -17.38 11.57
C VAL A 38 -2.65 -17.69 11.54
N ASN A 39 -2.06 -17.79 10.35
CA ASN A 39 -0.62 -18.04 10.17
C ASN A 39 0.27 -16.97 10.81
N ALA A 40 -0.13 -15.70 10.84
CA ALA A 40 0.66 -14.62 11.47
C ALA A 40 0.68 -14.76 13.00
N TYR A 41 -0.45 -15.13 13.59
CA TYR A 41 -0.53 -15.41 15.03
C TYR A 41 0.34 -16.60 15.43
N PHE A 42 0.25 -17.72 14.68
CA PHE A 42 1.10 -18.88 14.90
C PHE A 42 2.58 -18.56 14.68
N ALA A 43 2.91 -17.79 13.64
CA ALA A 43 4.29 -17.41 13.33
C ALA A 43 4.90 -16.59 14.48
N LEU A 44 4.19 -15.59 15.02
CA LEU A 44 4.72 -14.78 16.12
C LEU A 44 4.88 -15.61 17.40
N GLY A 45 3.85 -16.35 17.81
CA GLY A 45 3.91 -17.20 19.00
C GLY A 45 5.03 -18.22 18.92
N SER A 46 5.14 -18.93 17.77
CA SER A 46 6.20 -19.93 17.53
C SER A 46 7.59 -19.30 17.49
N THR A 47 7.74 -18.12 16.86
CA THR A 47 9.04 -17.42 16.78
C THR A 47 9.54 -17.04 18.18
N VAL A 48 8.68 -16.43 19.00
CA VAL A 48 9.02 -16.05 20.38
C VAL A 48 9.39 -17.30 21.19
N PHE A 49 8.61 -18.37 21.10
CA PHE A 49 8.86 -19.61 21.86
C PHE A 49 10.16 -20.29 21.42
N ILE A 50 10.33 -20.53 20.11
CA ILE A 50 11.51 -21.25 19.57
C ILE A 50 12.78 -20.43 19.83
N LEU A 51 12.77 -19.13 19.61
CA LEU A 51 13.92 -18.28 19.88
C LEU A 51 14.31 -18.32 21.35
N SER A 52 13.32 -18.25 22.26
CA SER A 52 13.55 -18.36 23.71
C SER A 52 14.19 -19.71 24.09
N LEU A 53 13.73 -20.80 23.48
CA LEU A 53 14.30 -22.13 23.68
C LEU A 53 15.74 -22.22 23.19
N LEU A 54 16.01 -21.77 21.95
CA LEU A 54 17.36 -21.78 21.37
C LEU A 54 18.35 -20.96 22.18
N LEU A 55 17.95 -19.74 22.60
CA LEU A 55 18.77 -18.89 23.45
C LEU A 55 19.01 -19.51 24.84
N SER A 56 18.02 -20.23 25.37
CA SER A 56 18.17 -20.94 26.66
C SER A 56 19.15 -22.09 26.56
N VAL A 57 19.05 -22.91 25.51
CA VAL A 57 20.00 -23.99 25.24
C VAL A 57 21.42 -23.43 25.05
N PHE A 58 21.56 -22.37 24.26
CA PHE A 58 22.84 -21.68 24.04
C PHE A 58 23.46 -21.19 25.35
N LEU A 59 22.67 -20.50 26.19
CA LEU A 59 23.16 -20.03 27.51
C LEU A 59 23.54 -21.17 28.45
N ILE A 60 22.78 -22.26 28.46
CA ILE A 60 23.12 -23.47 29.24
C ILE A 60 24.47 -24.04 28.79
N GLN A 61 24.72 -24.13 27.48
CA GLN A 61 25.99 -24.61 26.96
C GLN A 61 27.17 -23.68 27.33
N ILE A 62 26.98 -22.36 27.17
CA ILE A 62 27.99 -21.37 27.59
C ILE A 62 28.38 -21.56 29.06
N ARG A 63 27.40 -21.77 29.94
CA ARG A 63 27.62 -21.99 31.38
C ARG A 63 28.30 -23.35 31.65
N ARG A 64 27.88 -24.38 30.92
CA ARG A 64 28.48 -25.72 31.05
C ARG A 64 29.97 -25.72 30.71
N TYR A 65 30.34 -24.97 29.65
CA TYR A 65 31.76 -24.87 29.24
C TYR A 65 32.50 -23.69 29.90
N GLN A 66 31.88 -23.03 30.90
CA GLN A 66 32.44 -21.90 31.67
C GLN A 66 32.97 -20.73 30.84
N PHE A 67 32.37 -20.46 29.70
CA PHE A 67 32.73 -19.33 28.82
C PHE A 67 32.22 -17.98 29.35
N LYS A 68 32.72 -17.53 30.51
CA LYS A 68 32.27 -16.32 31.21
C LYS A 68 32.25 -15.04 30.33
N LYS A 69 33.22 -14.89 29.45
CA LYS A 69 33.27 -13.74 28.52
C LYS A 69 32.09 -13.75 27.53
N ILE A 70 31.75 -14.94 26.98
CA ILE A 70 30.64 -15.13 26.05
C ILE A 70 29.30 -14.91 26.78
N GLU A 71 29.16 -15.40 28.00
CA GLU A 71 27.97 -15.16 28.82
C GLU A 71 27.77 -13.65 29.07
N THR A 72 28.82 -12.92 29.37
CA THR A 72 28.75 -11.47 29.53
C THR A 72 28.31 -10.77 28.26
N ILE A 73 28.92 -11.11 27.11
CA ILE A 73 28.53 -10.55 25.80
C ILE A 73 27.07 -10.87 25.49
N PHE A 74 26.62 -12.09 25.78
CA PHE A 74 25.24 -12.51 25.59
C PHE A 74 24.25 -11.66 26.39
N TYR A 75 24.51 -11.42 27.68
CA TYR A 75 23.64 -10.56 28.51
C TYR A 75 23.68 -9.09 28.09
N LEU A 76 24.81 -8.62 27.58
CA LEU A 76 24.93 -7.29 27.00
C LEU A 76 24.07 -7.15 25.75
N PHE A 77 24.13 -8.14 24.86
CA PHE A 77 23.30 -8.14 23.64
C PHE A 77 21.82 -8.14 23.98
N ILE A 78 21.40 -9.01 24.92
CA ILE A 78 20.00 -9.05 25.38
C ILE A 78 19.59 -7.72 26.04
N GLY A 79 20.45 -7.15 26.92
CA GLY A 79 20.16 -5.85 27.52
C GLY A 79 20.04 -4.72 26.50
N ALA A 80 20.91 -4.70 25.51
CA ALA A 80 20.86 -3.71 24.40
C ALA A 80 19.59 -3.89 23.55
N SER A 81 19.15 -5.13 23.31
CA SER A 81 17.94 -5.40 22.53
C SER A 81 16.66 -4.87 23.17
N LEU A 82 16.63 -4.68 24.50
CA LEU A 82 15.50 -4.07 25.22
C LEU A 82 15.29 -2.58 24.91
N ILE A 83 16.26 -1.93 24.28
CA ILE A 83 16.10 -0.54 23.80
C ILE A 83 14.97 -0.45 22.76
N VAL A 84 14.78 -1.48 21.95
CA VAL A 84 13.74 -1.51 20.90
C VAL A 84 12.32 -1.41 21.47
N PRO A 85 11.88 -2.26 22.39
CA PRO A 85 10.58 -2.14 23.01
C PRO A 85 10.43 -0.89 23.89
N ILE A 86 11.50 -0.42 24.53
CA ILE A 86 11.48 0.85 25.29
C ILE A 86 11.22 2.02 24.35
N ASN A 87 11.86 2.07 23.20
CA ASN A 87 11.62 3.12 22.19
C ASN A 87 10.20 3.05 21.63
N PHE A 88 9.67 1.86 21.39
CA PHE A 88 8.28 1.66 20.97
C PHE A 88 7.29 2.14 22.04
N LEU A 89 7.49 1.80 23.30
CA LEU A 89 6.66 2.27 24.41
C LEU A 89 6.70 3.80 24.54
N ARG A 90 7.84 4.41 24.28
CA ARG A 90 7.99 5.86 24.23
C ARG A 90 7.13 6.49 23.13
N GLU A 91 7.11 5.90 21.95
CA GLU A 91 6.29 6.39 20.82
C GLU A 91 4.79 6.17 21.05
N PHE A 92 4.44 5.11 21.76
CA PHE A 92 3.06 4.76 22.08
C PHE A 92 2.49 5.57 23.25
N THR A 93 3.33 6.00 24.21
CA THR A 93 2.88 6.85 25.30
C THR A 93 2.72 8.29 24.81
N ALA A 94 1.49 8.80 24.87
CA ALA A 94 1.08 10.15 24.47
C ALA A 94 1.89 11.30 25.12
N ILE A 95 2.77 11.01 26.08
CA ILE A 95 3.64 11.96 26.75
C ILE A 95 4.53 12.74 25.78
N PHE A 96 5.01 12.11 24.69
CA PHE A 96 5.82 12.78 23.69
C PHE A 96 5.01 13.51 22.61
N ASN A 97 3.74 13.14 22.39
CA ASN A 97 2.84 13.91 21.54
C ASN A 97 2.42 15.25 22.17
N TYR A 98 2.50 15.36 23.49
CA TYR A 98 2.25 16.62 24.23
C TYR A 98 3.40 17.62 24.18
N TYR A 99 4.64 17.18 23.85
CA TYR A 99 5.82 18.04 23.74
C TYR A 99 6.56 17.84 22.41
N PRO A 100 5.95 18.20 21.27
CA PRO A 100 6.60 18.09 19.97
C PRO A 100 7.93 18.89 19.92
N GLN A 101 8.05 19.98 20.67
CA GLN A 101 9.26 20.80 20.75
C GLN A 101 10.48 20.05 21.29
N LEU A 102 10.32 19.11 22.22
CA LEU A 102 11.42 18.28 22.73
C LEU A 102 11.93 17.27 21.69
N SER A 103 11.03 16.74 20.86
CA SER A 103 11.38 15.88 19.71
C SER A 103 12.11 16.66 18.62
N TYR A 104 11.67 17.88 18.31
CA TYR A 104 12.32 18.76 17.34
C TYR A 104 13.69 19.25 17.84
N ALA A 105 13.84 19.60 19.13
CA ALA A 105 15.12 19.98 19.72
C ALA A 105 16.13 18.82 19.71
N ALA A 106 15.70 17.60 20.05
CA ALA A 106 16.56 16.42 19.98
C ALA A 106 16.95 16.05 18.53
N HIS A 107 16.02 16.16 17.57
CA HIS A 107 16.30 15.98 16.15
C HIS A 107 17.20 17.10 15.59
N GLY A 108 16.97 18.35 15.99
CA GLY A 108 17.80 19.49 15.62
C GLY A 108 19.24 19.34 16.10
N LEU A 109 19.45 18.99 17.37
CA LEU A 109 20.78 18.73 17.94
C LEU A 109 21.49 17.56 17.23
N LEU A 110 20.79 16.48 16.94
CA LEU A 110 21.36 15.33 16.22
C LEU A 110 21.67 15.61 14.75
N LYS A 111 20.96 16.55 14.11
CA LYS A 111 21.17 16.91 12.71
C LYS A 111 22.44 17.74 12.48
N HIS A 112 22.87 18.53 13.47
CA HIS A 112 24.07 19.37 13.41
C HIS A 112 25.37 18.64 13.76
N PHE A 113 25.32 17.41 14.30
CA PHE A 113 26.53 16.61 14.48
C PHE A 113 26.94 15.98 13.15
N VAL A 114 28.06 16.43 12.61
CA VAL A 114 28.72 15.84 11.44
C VAL A 114 28.96 14.34 11.68
N PHE A 115 28.70 13.51 10.67
CA PHE A 115 28.73 12.04 10.75
C PHE A 115 29.91 11.43 11.56
N PRO A 116 31.16 11.91 11.48
CA PRO A 116 32.27 11.36 12.27
C PRO A 116 32.10 11.54 13.78
N TYR A 117 31.51 12.64 14.26
CA TYR A 117 31.32 12.85 15.70
C TYR A 117 30.25 11.91 16.29
N LYS A 118 29.20 11.57 15.51
CA LYS A 118 28.19 10.59 15.93
C LYS A 118 28.81 9.22 16.15
N VAL A 119 29.71 8.80 15.26
CA VAL A 119 30.44 7.53 15.38
C VAL A 119 31.38 7.54 16.58
N ILE A 120 32.10 8.63 16.81
CA ILE A 120 33.01 8.78 17.95
C ILE A 120 32.22 8.74 19.26
N ILE A 121 31.11 9.47 19.37
CA ILE A 121 30.23 9.44 20.56
C ILE A 121 29.70 8.03 20.79
N LEU A 122 29.25 7.34 19.75
CA LEU A 122 28.75 5.96 19.85
C LEU A 122 29.85 5.01 20.35
N ILE A 123 31.07 5.15 19.85
CA ILE A 123 32.23 4.37 20.28
C ILE A 123 32.59 4.68 21.74
N VAL A 124 32.61 5.95 22.13
CA VAL A 124 32.92 6.36 23.53
C VAL A 124 31.85 5.82 24.49
N VAL A 125 30.57 5.95 24.14
CA VAL A 125 29.46 5.39 24.92
C VAL A 125 29.56 3.86 25.00
N ALA A 126 29.88 3.19 23.90
CA ALA A 126 30.08 1.75 23.87
C ALA A 126 31.27 1.31 24.75
N ILE A 127 32.38 2.03 24.71
CA ILE A 127 33.58 1.75 25.56
C ILE A 127 33.23 1.97 27.04
N ALA A 128 32.59 3.09 27.38
CA ALA A 128 32.15 3.39 28.73
C ALA A 128 31.19 2.32 29.26
N PHE A 129 30.23 1.93 28.45
CA PHE A 129 29.27 0.87 28.73
C PHE A 129 29.97 -0.49 28.96
N ILE A 130 30.91 -0.87 28.09
CA ILE A 130 31.69 -2.11 28.22
C ILE A 130 32.53 -2.07 29.52
N LYS A 131 33.10 -0.90 29.90
CA LYS A 131 33.92 -0.74 31.11
C LYS A 131 33.07 -0.86 32.37
N VAL A 132 31.90 -0.21 32.40
CA VAL A 132 30.94 -0.32 33.51
C VAL A 132 30.44 -1.76 33.67
N VAL A 133 30.12 -2.41 32.57
CA VAL A 133 29.62 -3.80 32.59
C VAL A 133 30.71 -4.77 33.03
N ARG A 134 31.96 -4.61 32.58
CA ARG A 134 33.06 -5.48 33.03
C ARG A 134 33.30 -5.41 34.56
N SER A 135 33.06 -4.27 35.17
CA SER A 135 33.21 -4.11 36.61
C SER A 135 32.05 -4.65 37.44
N GLN A 136 30.84 -4.81 36.84
CA GLN A 136 29.59 -5.13 37.55
C GLN A 136 28.83 -6.34 36.93
N THR A 137 29.50 -7.23 36.18
CA THR A 137 28.87 -8.30 35.40
C THR A 137 27.93 -9.18 36.22
N THR A 138 28.35 -9.59 37.43
CA THR A 138 27.55 -10.47 38.29
C THR A 138 26.25 -9.79 38.79
N SER A 139 26.35 -8.51 39.13
CA SER A 139 25.20 -7.70 39.53
C SER A 139 24.25 -7.45 38.37
N LEU A 140 24.77 -7.15 37.18
CA LEU A 140 23.98 -6.96 35.94
C LEU A 140 23.15 -8.20 35.60
N ILE A 141 23.78 -9.38 35.63
CA ILE A 141 23.08 -10.66 35.36
C ILE A 141 21.94 -10.88 36.38
N LYS A 142 22.17 -10.56 37.65
CA LYS A 142 21.13 -10.66 38.69
C LYS A 142 19.97 -9.68 38.41
N TYR A 143 20.26 -8.43 38.10
CA TYR A 143 19.22 -7.42 37.83
C TYR A 143 18.43 -7.73 36.57
N VAL A 144 19.10 -8.17 35.47
CA VAL A 144 18.41 -8.56 34.22
C VAL A 144 17.48 -9.75 34.48
N ASN A 145 17.93 -10.76 35.24
CA ASN A 145 17.09 -11.91 35.56
C ASN A 145 15.93 -11.52 36.52
N ALA A 146 16.15 -10.64 37.49
CA ALA A 146 15.10 -10.16 38.39
C ALA A 146 14.04 -9.37 37.60
N LEU A 147 14.46 -8.49 36.69
CA LEU A 147 13.57 -7.76 35.78
C LEU A 147 12.79 -8.70 34.90
N ALA A 148 13.46 -9.71 34.31
CA ALA A 148 12.80 -10.69 33.46
C ALA A 148 11.73 -11.49 34.21
N LEU A 149 11.97 -11.85 35.47
CA LEU A 149 10.98 -12.51 36.31
C LEU A 149 9.82 -11.60 36.66
N LEU A 150 10.10 -10.32 36.98
CA LEU A 150 9.07 -9.30 37.26
C LEU A 150 8.14 -9.12 36.06
N LEU A 151 8.68 -9.21 34.83
CA LEU A 151 7.95 -9.04 33.58
C LEU A 151 7.34 -10.34 33.05
N ALA A 152 7.61 -11.49 33.68
CA ALA A 152 7.08 -12.79 33.24
C ALA A 152 5.53 -12.86 33.14
N PRO A 153 4.73 -12.16 33.97
CA PRO A 153 3.27 -12.14 33.79
C PRO A 153 2.80 -11.63 32.44
N ILE A 154 3.60 -10.81 31.73
CA ILE A 154 3.29 -10.34 30.37
C ILE A 154 3.18 -11.50 29.40
N ILE A 155 3.89 -12.62 29.62
CA ILE A 155 3.77 -13.83 28.81
C ILE A 155 2.33 -14.36 28.85
N VAL A 156 1.72 -14.38 30.04
CA VAL A 156 0.34 -14.86 30.20
C VAL A 156 -0.62 -13.97 29.42
N VAL A 157 -0.42 -12.65 29.46
CA VAL A 157 -1.25 -11.69 28.72
C VAL A 157 -1.07 -11.86 27.21
N THR A 158 0.16 -11.94 26.71
CA THR A 158 0.42 -12.05 25.27
C THR A 158 -0.08 -13.38 24.71
N TYR A 159 0.19 -14.51 25.37
CA TYR A 159 -0.27 -15.81 24.90
C TYR A 159 -1.76 -16.03 25.16
N GLY A 160 -2.33 -15.47 26.23
CA GLY A 160 -3.78 -15.47 26.44
C GLY A 160 -4.53 -14.75 25.32
N ASN A 161 -4.06 -13.56 24.95
CA ASN A 161 -4.58 -12.83 23.79
C ASN A 161 -4.35 -13.59 22.47
N LEU A 162 -3.18 -14.22 22.30
CA LEU A 162 -2.90 -15.05 21.13
C LEU A 162 -3.94 -16.17 20.97
N PHE A 163 -4.21 -16.95 22.02
CA PHE A 163 -5.20 -18.01 21.97
C PHE A 163 -6.61 -17.50 21.71
N SER A 164 -7.00 -16.39 22.33
CA SER A 164 -8.28 -15.72 22.08
C SER A 164 -8.43 -15.31 20.61
N LYS A 165 -7.40 -14.68 20.03
CA LYS A 165 -7.42 -14.26 18.62
C LYS A 165 -7.36 -15.43 17.64
N LEU A 166 -6.61 -16.49 17.97
CA LEU A 166 -6.60 -17.72 17.17
C LEU A 166 -7.99 -18.38 17.16
N TYR A 167 -8.65 -18.45 18.32
CA TYR A 167 -10.01 -18.97 18.43
C TYR A 167 -10.99 -18.15 17.58
N SER A 168 -10.96 -16.82 17.72
CA SER A 168 -11.79 -15.91 16.92
C SER A 168 -11.50 -16.01 15.43
N ALA A 169 -10.23 -16.06 15.02
CA ALA A 169 -9.82 -16.14 13.61
C ALA A 169 -10.22 -17.47 12.97
N ALA A 170 -10.25 -18.56 13.72
CA ALA A 170 -10.71 -19.86 13.22
C ALA A 170 -12.22 -19.89 12.93
N HIS A 171 -12.98 -19.01 13.56
CA HIS A 171 -14.44 -18.88 13.39
C HIS A 171 -14.85 -17.75 12.44
N LEU A 172 -13.91 -16.86 12.05
CA LEU A 172 -14.17 -15.87 11.03
C LEU A 172 -14.24 -16.57 9.67
N VAL A 173 -15.40 -16.51 9.03
CA VAL A 173 -15.54 -16.86 7.61
C VAL A 173 -14.50 -16.05 6.85
N SER A 174 -13.64 -16.74 6.09
CA SER A 174 -12.58 -16.08 5.33
C SER A 174 -13.24 -15.05 4.40
N LEU A 175 -12.96 -13.77 4.63
CA LEU A 175 -13.31 -12.71 3.71
C LEU A 175 -12.69 -13.07 2.37
N GLN A 176 -13.53 -13.35 1.37
CA GLN A 176 -13.04 -13.79 0.06
C GLN A 176 -12.33 -12.64 -0.63
N ASN A 177 -11.01 -12.63 -0.54
CA ASN A 177 -10.18 -11.71 -1.34
C ASN A 177 -10.12 -12.10 -2.82
N VAL A 178 -10.73 -13.22 -3.18
CA VAL A 178 -10.78 -13.74 -4.54
C VAL A 178 -12.18 -14.27 -4.82
N ILE A 179 -12.82 -13.73 -5.85
CA ILE A 179 -14.02 -14.29 -6.45
C ILE A 179 -13.59 -14.95 -7.76
N SER A 180 -13.91 -16.21 -7.92
CA SER A 180 -13.66 -16.95 -9.15
C SER A 180 -14.95 -17.53 -9.65
N PRO A 181 -15.31 -17.35 -10.92
CA PRO A 181 -16.57 -17.86 -11.46
C PRO A 181 -16.55 -19.38 -11.53
N SER A 182 -17.69 -19.98 -11.29
CA SER A 182 -17.93 -21.40 -11.54
C SER A 182 -18.12 -21.71 -13.04
N GLN A 183 -18.60 -20.73 -13.81
CA GLN A 183 -18.74 -20.77 -15.29
C GLN A 183 -18.59 -19.35 -15.83
N ILE A 184 -17.79 -19.18 -16.89
CA ILE A 184 -17.62 -17.92 -17.60
C ILE A 184 -18.56 -17.93 -18.80
N LYS A 185 -19.46 -16.95 -18.88
CA LYS A 185 -20.22 -16.70 -20.11
C LYS A 185 -19.24 -16.21 -21.20
N ASN A 186 -19.33 -16.80 -22.39
CA ASN A 186 -18.62 -16.25 -23.53
C ASN A 186 -19.20 -14.88 -23.88
N TRP A 187 -18.34 -13.88 -23.99
CA TRP A 187 -18.70 -12.54 -24.41
C TRP A 187 -18.07 -12.24 -25.78
N ASP A 188 -18.91 -12.05 -26.80
CA ASP A 188 -18.48 -11.76 -28.17
C ASP A 188 -18.58 -10.26 -28.53
N GLY A 189 -18.91 -9.42 -27.55
CA GLY A 189 -18.99 -7.97 -27.70
C GLY A 189 -17.64 -7.26 -27.55
N PRO A 190 -17.67 -5.91 -27.52
CA PRO A 190 -16.48 -5.09 -27.29
C PRO A 190 -15.77 -5.43 -25.99
N LYS A 191 -14.45 -5.34 -26.00
CA LYS A 191 -13.60 -5.59 -24.84
C LYS A 191 -12.89 -4.32 -24.42
N VAL A 192 -13.01 -3.98 -23.14
CA VAL A 192 -12.35 -2.81 -22.56
C VAL A 192 -11.39 -3.24 -21.47
N ARG A 193 -10.15 -2.75 -21.55
CA ARG A 193 -9.09 -2.92 -20.56
C ARG A 193 -8.79 -1.55 -19.96
N TRP A 194 -9.18 -1.36 -18.70
CA TRP A 194 -9.01 -0.09 -18.00
C TRP A 194 -7.94 -0.20 -16.93
N LEU A 195 -6.83 0.51 -17.11
CA LEU A 195 -5.67 0.54 -16.23
C LEU A 195 -5.60 1.88 -15.52
N ILE A 196 -5.58 1.85 -14.20
CA ILE A 196 -5.33 3.01 -13.33
C ILE A 196 -4.00 2.80 -12.62
N PHE A 197 -3.12 3.80 -12.70
CA PHE A 197 -1.85 3.86 -12.00
C PHE A 197 -1.92 4.96 -10.93
N ASP A 198 -1.60 4.62 -9.67
CA ASP A 198 -1.71 5.53 -8.55
C ASP A 198 -0.58 6.59 -8.57
N GLU A 199 -0.95 7.85 -8.50
CA GLU A 199 -0.03 9.01 -8.53
C GLU A 199 0.74 9.20 -9.86
N MET A 200 0.23 8.79 -11.02
CA MET A 200 0.90 9.06 -12.30
C MET A 200 0.68 10.52 -12.72
N ASP A 201 1.74 11.31 -12.69
CA ASP A 201 1.73 12.77 -12.97
C ASP A 201 1.95 13.06 -14.45
N TYR A 202 1.01 13.79 -15.07
CA TYR A 202 1.08 14.11 -16.50
C TYR A 202 2.34 14.91 -16.85
N ARG A 203 2.60 15.98 -16.10
CA ARG A 203 3.72 16.90 -16.36
C ARG A 203 5.07 16.17 -16.35
N LEU A 204 5.29 15.35 -15.33
CA LEU A 204 6.56 14.62 -15.16
C LEU A 204 6.71 13.46 -16.14
N VAL A 205 5.61 12.97 -16.71
CA VAL A 205 5.65 11.91 -17.72
C VAL A 205 5.86 12.48 -19.12
N PHE A 206 5.29 13.64 -19.46
CA PHE A 206 5.25 14.15 -20.84
C PHE A 206 5.92 15.51 -21.01
N ASP A 207 5.58 16.53 -20.21
CA ASP A 207 6.03 17.90 -20.42
C ASP A 207 7.44 18.15 -19.85
N ASP A 208 7.65 17.84 -18.57
CA ASP A 208 8.88 18.10 -17.80
C ASP A 208 9.65 16.80 -17.48
N ARG A 209 9.55 15.79 -18.35
CA ARG A 209 10.26 14.52 -18.14
C ARG A 209 11.78 14.74 -18.08
N PRO A 210 12.47 14.25 -17.03
CA PRO A 210 13.92 14.41 -16.89
C PRO A 210 14.67 13.79 -18.09
N LYS A 211 15.72 14.48 -18.54
CA LYS A 211 16.60 13.96 -19.58
C LYS A 211 17.18 12.61 -19.15
N GLY A 212 17.05 11.61 -20.00
CA GLY A 212 17.52 10.23 -19.74
C GLY A 212 16.46 9.26 -19.26
N ILE A 213 15.31 9.72 -18.79
CA ILE A 213 14.16 8.85 -18.51
C ILE A 213 13.44 8.51 -19.82
N LYS A 214 13.53 7.24 -20.23
CA LYS A 214 12.90 6.72 -21.45
C LYS A 214 11.66 5.91 -21.08
N LEU A 215 10.52 6.26 -21.65
CA LEU A 215 9.23 5.58 -21.45
C LEU A 215 8.68 5.12 -22.80
N PRO A 216 9.34 4.11 -23.44
CA PRO A 216 9.08 3.76 -24.83
C PRO A 216 7.65 3.31 -25.11
N GLU A 217 6.98 2.66 -24.16
CA GLU A 217 5.60 2.22 -24.35
C GLU A 217 4.61 3.39 -24.26
N LEU A 218 4.80 4.31 -23.33
CA LEU A 218 4.00 5.54 -23.24
C LEU A 218 4.24 6.44 -24.45
N ASP A 219 5.49 6.59 -24.90
CA ASP A 219 5.85 7.36 -26.09
C ASP A 219 5.26 6.74 -27.39
N ARG A 220 5.14 5.41 -27.42
CA ARG A 220 4.47 4.68 -28.49
C ARG A 220 2.98 4.95 -28.49
N LEU A 221 2.33 4.84 -27.33
CA LEU A 221 0.89 5.05 -27.18
C LEU A 221 0.47 6.47 -27.59
N GLN A 222 1.30 7.49 -27.39
CA GLN A 222 1.04 8.84 -27.91
C GLN A 222 0.88 8.87 -29.44
N LYS A 223 1.52 7.93 -30.16
CA LYS A 223 1.51 7.82 -31.63
C LYS A 223 0.45 6.86 -32.16
N GLU A 224 -0.21 6.08 -31.31
CA GLU A 224 -1.16 5.03 -31.69
C GLU A 224 -2.53 5.17 -30.99
N ALA A 225 -2.71 6.18 -30.15
CA ALA A 225 -3.91 6.31 -29.31
C ALA A 225 -4.45 7.75 -29.28
N ILE A 226 -5.64 7.90 -28.74
CA ILE A 226 -6.16 9.20 -28.31
C ILE A 226 -5.38 9.59 -27.06
N PHE A 227 -4.83 10.79 -27.06
CA PHE A 227 -4.04 11.34 -25.98
C PHE A 227 -4.61 12.71 -25.54
N SER A 228 -4.83 12.87 -24.24
CA SER A 228 -5.26 14.17 -23.70
C SER A 228 -4.10 14.90 -23.04
N SER A 229 -3.88 16.17 -23.44
CA SER A 229 -2.89 17.04 -22.80
C SER A 229 -3.44 17.80 -21.58
N ALA A 230 -4.73 17.72 -21.32
CA ALA A 230 -5.42 18.48 -20.27
C ALA A 230 -6.51 17.65 -19.56
N ALA A 231 -6.14 16.45 -19.08
CA ALA A 231 -7.05 15.59 -18.33
C ALA A 231 -6.87 15.78 -16.81
N TYR A 232 -7.98 15.83 -16.09
CA TYR A 232 -8.01 16.08 -14.65
C TYR A 232 -8.76 14.95 -13.92
N PRO A 233 -8.25 14.48 -12.77
CA PRO A 233 -8.91 13.46 -11.95
C PRO A 233 -10.11 14.06 -11.21
N PRO A 234 -11.05 13.24 -10.72
CA PRO A 234 -12.19 13.73 -9.97
C PRO A 234 -11.83 14.24 -8.57
N ASN A 235 -10.79 13.71 -7.96
CA ASN A 235 -10.29 14.03 -6.61
C ASN A 235 -8.77 13.85 -6.52
N ASP A 236 -8.16 14.36 -5.45
CA ASP A 236 -6.71 14.30 -5.21
C ASP A 236 -6.29 13.17 -4.24
N TYR A 237 -7.23 12.31 -3.84
CA TYR A 237 -7.01 11.17 -2.95
C TYR A 237 -7.63 9.90 -3.51
N THR A 238 -6.88 8.81 -3.54
CA THR A 238 -7.30 7.49 -4.02
C THR A 238 -8.64 7.03 -3.44
N ILE A 239 -8.84 7.28 -2.12
CA ILE A 239 -10.04 6.86 -1.40
C ILE A 239 -11.34 7.51 -1.94
N GLU A 240 -11.24 8.65 -2.59
CA GLU A 240 -12.37 9.39 -3.19
C GLU A 240 -12.34 9.34 -4.73
N ALA A 241 -11.15 9.38 -5.32
CA ALA A 241 -10.97 9.39 -6.77
C ALA A 241 -11.48 8.10 -7.43
N VAL A 242 -11.10 6.96 -6.91
CA VAL A 242 -11.50 5.66 -7.48
C VAL A 242 -13.01 5.41 -7.37
N PRO A 243 -13.67 5.62 -6.21
CA PRO A 243 -15.13 5.55 -6.15
C PRO A 243 -15.83 6.51 -7.13
N SER A 244 -15.28 7.72 -7.30
CA SER A 244 -15.81 8.71 -8.25
C SER A 244 -15.68 8.22 -9.70
N LEU A 245 -14.54 7.65 -10.08
CA LEU A 245 -14.29 7.08 -11.41
C LEU A 245 -15.23 5.92 -11.71
N LEU A 246 -15.38 4.98 -10.75
CA LEU A 246 -16.20 3.78 -10.93
C LEU A 246 -17.70 4.10 -10.94
N SER A 247 -18.14 5.13 -10.21
CA SER A 247 -19.55 5.56 -10.20
C SER A 247 -19.90 6.56 -11.30
N GLY A 248 -18.91 7.25 -11.89
CA GLY A 248 -19.13 8.34 -12.84
C GLY A 248 -19.67 9.63 -12.21
N ALA A 249 -19.59 9.77 -10.89
CA ALA A 249 -20.04 10.95 -10.14
C ALA A 249 -19.04 11.30 -9.04
N ARG A 250 -18.74 12.60 -8.87
CA ARG A 250 -17.81 13.04 -7.82
C ARG A 250 -18.33 12.69 -6.43
N LYS A 251 -17.49 12.00 -5.67
CA LYS A 251 -17.79 11.50 -4.34
C LYS A 251 -16.77 12.01 -3.33
N SER A 252 -17.21 12.23 -2.09
CA SER A 252 -16.31 12.39 -0.94
C SER A 252 -16.63 11.34 0.12
N VAL A 253 -15.61 10.94 0.89
CA VAL A 253 -15.77 9.98 1.98
C VAL A 253 -16.31 10.69 3.22
N ILE A 254 -17.44 10.21 3.74
CA ILE A 254 -18.02 10.68 4.99
C ILE A 254 -17.53 9.85 6.17
N THR A 255 -17.54 8.53 6.03
CA THR A 255 -17.06 7.61 7.05
C THR A 255 -16.75 6.25 6.44
N ILE A 256 -16.02 5.45 7.17
CA ILE A 256 -15.75 4.04 6.86
C ILE A 256 -16.56 3.22 7.85
N LYS A 257 -17.36 2.28 7.36
CA LYS A 257 -18.13 1.36 8.20
C LYS A 257 -17.75 -0.08 7.87
N SER A 258 -17.05 -0.72 8.78
CA SER A 258 -16.57 -2.11 8.61
C SER A 258 -15.75 -2.27 7.32
N GLU A 259 -16.33 -2.87 6.30
CA GLU A 259 -15.65 -3.21 5.04
C GLU A 259 -16.05 -2.31 3.87
N ASP A 260 -16.87 -1.29 4.11
CA ASP A 260 -17.44 -0.41 3.08
C ASP A 260 -17.24 1.07 3.41
N LEU A 261 -17.38 1.91 2.40
CA LEU A 261 -17.35 3.37 2.50
C LEU A 261 -18.77 3.93 2.49
N VAL A 262 -19.02 4.95 3.30
CA VAL A 262 -20.16 5.84 3.12
C VAL A 262 -19.69 7.07 2.37
N LEU A 263 -20.23 7.26 1.20
CA LEU A 263 -19.84 8.28 0.23
C LEU A 263 -20.95 9.31 0.06
N ARG A 264 -20.57 10.58 0.03
CA ARG A 264 -21.45 11.70 -0.34
C ARG A 264 -21.30 12.02 -1.82
N ASN A 265 -22.40 12.06 -2.54
CA ASN A 265 -22.44 12.64 -3.87
C ASN A 265 -22.31 14.18 -3.74
N LEU A 266 -21.32 14.78 -4.40
CA LEU A 266 -21.05 16.22 -4.28
C LEU A 266 -22.05 17.11 -5.05
N ILE A 267 -22.89 16.50 -5.90
CA ILE A 267 -23.92 17.21 -6.66
C ILE A 267 -25.29 17.11 -5.95
N THR A 268 -25.71 15.88 -5.60
CA THR A 268 -27.02 15.64 -4.99
C THR A 268 -27.02 15.75 -3.47
N HIS A 269 -25.83 15.80 -2.85
CA HIS A 269 -25.60 15.79 -1.39
C HIS A 269 -26.19 14.58 -0.66
N THR A 270 -26.43 13.47 -1.36
CA THR A 270 -26.92 12.20 -0.78
C THR A 270 -25.76 11.35 -0.28
N ASP A 271 -25.95 10.70 0.86
CA ASP A 271 -24.99 9.78 1.49
C ASP A 271 -25.44 8.36 1.27
N GLU A 272 -24.57 7.53 0.66
CA GLU A 272 -24.87 6.14 0.31
C GLU A 272 -23.67 5.24 0.61
N LYS A 273 -23.90 3.97 0.90
CA LYS A 273 -22.81 2.98 0.94
C LYS A 273 -22.28 2.76 -0.47
N TRP A 274 -20.97 2.60 -0.59
CA TRP A 274 -20.35 2.38 -1.90
C TRP A 274 -20.91 1.12 -2.61
N ALA A 275 -21.17 0.05 -1.86
CA ALA A 275 -21.79 -1.16 -2.39
C ALA A 275 -23.17 -0.93 -3.02
N ASP A 276 -23.92 0.07 -2.55
CA ASP A 276 -25.28 0.38 -3.03
C ASP A 276 -25.29 1.33 -4.24
N ILE A 277 -24.17 2.05 -4.46
CA ILE A 277 -24.05 3.01 -5.57
C ILE A 277 -23.94 2.27 -6.91
N SER A 278 -24.64 2.77 -7.94
CA SER A 278 -24.44 2.32 -9.33
C SER A 278 -22.97 2.46 -9.72
N ASN A 279 -22.41 1.40 -10.28
CA ASN A 279 -21.01 1.34 -10.66
C ASN A 279 -20.85 0.70 -12.05
N ILE A 280 -19.71 0.93 -12.67
CA ILE A 280 -19.43 0.46 -14.03
C ILE A 280 -19.58 -1.08 -14.18
N PHE A 281 -19.26 -1.87 -13.14
CA PHE A 281 -19.32 -3.33 -13.24
C PHE A 281 -20.75 -3.82 -13.30
N ARG A 282 -21.65 -3.25 -12.47
CA ARG A 282 -23.09 -3.53 -12.50
C ARG A 282 -23.67 -3.15 -13.86
N ASP A 283 -23.39 -1.93 -14.32
CA ASP A 283 -23.92 -1.43 -15.58
C ASP A 283 -23.46 -2.29 -16.77
N VAL A 284 -22.21 -2.78 -16.77
CA VAL A 284 -21.68 -3.68 -17.81
C VAL A 284 -22.33 -5.07 -17.72
N LYS A 285 -22.60 -5.59 -16.52
CA LYS A 285 -23.33 -6.86 -16.35
C LYS A 285 -24.78 -6.76 -16.83
N ASP A 286 -25.43 -5.63 -16.61
CA ASP A 286 -26.78 -5.37 -17.09
C ASP A 286 -26.85 -5.35 -18.63
N LEU A 287 -25.74 -5.06 -19.31
CA LEU A 287 -25.60 -5.24 -20.76
C LEU A 287 -25.36 -6.71 -21.18
N GLY A 288 -25.33 -7.65 -20.24
CA GLY A 288 -25.09 -9.07 -20.50
C GLY A 288 -23.61 -9.44 -20.60
N SER A 289 -22.69 -8.52 -20.35
CA SER A 289 -21.26 -8.73 -20.43
C SER A 289 -20.67 -9.28 -19.11
N THR A 290 -19.39 -9.59 -19.13
CA THR A 290 -18.62 -10.14 -18.00
C THR A 290 -17.60 -9.14 -17.49
N THR A 291 -17.29 -9.19 -16.19
CA THR A 291 -16.48 -8.20 -15.49
C THR A 291 -15.35 -8.84 -14.69
N ALA A 292 -14.18 -8.23 -14.74
CA ALA A 292 -13.03 -8.62 -13.93
C ALA A 292 -12.40 -7.40 -13.27
N LEU A 293 -11.98 -7.56 -12.01
CA LEU A 293 -11.27 -6.55 -11.26
C LEU A 293 -10.03 -7.16 -10.60
N VAL A 294 -8.89 -6.52 -10.78
CA VAL A 294 -7.66 -6.77 -10.02
C VAL A 294 -7.15 -5.44 -9.51
N GLY A 295 -7.18 -5.23 -8.20
CA GLY A 295 -6.85 -3.92 -7.68
C GLY A 295 -6.29 -3.92 -6.28
N TRP A 296 -5.51 -2.89 -6.00
CA TRP A 296 -4.98 -2.62 -4.68
C TRP A 296 -5.77 -1.50 -3.96
N TYR A 297 -5.44 -1.21 -2.73
CA TYR A 297 -5.98 -0.16 -1.87
C TYR A 297 -7.38 -0.46 -1.35
N HIS A 298 -8.39 -0.44 -2.22
CA HIS A 298 -9.79 -0.56 -1.80
C HIS A 298 -10.25 -2.00 -1.54
N ASN A 299 -11.33 -2.13 -0.75
CA ASN A 299 -11.95 -3.41 -0.44
C ASN A 299 -12.92 -3.86 -1.55
N TYR A 300 -12.45 -3.92 -2.78
CA TYR A 300 -13.28 -4.14 -3.96
C TYR A 300 -14.14 -5.41 -3.93
N CYS A 301 -13.54 -6.56 -3.56
CA CYS A 301 -14.22 -7.84 -3.70
C CYS A 301 -15.46 -7.98 -2.81
N PRO A 302 -15.44 -7.59 -1.53
CA PRO A 302 -16.67 -7.55 -0.72
C PRO A 302 -17.65 -6.48 -1.18
N VAL A 303 -17.17 -5.30 -1.58
CA VAL A 303 -18.04 -4.17 -2.01
C VAL A 303 -18.81 -4.51 -3.28
N PHE A 304 -18.14 -5.10 -4.30
CA PHE A 304 -18.74 -5.38 -5.60
C PHE A 304 -19.02 -6.88 -5.83
N LYS A 305 -19.24 -7.65 -4.77
CA LYS A 305 -19.36 -9.10 -4.81
C LYS A 305 -20.31 -9.62 -5.89
N THR A 306 -21.47 -8.99 -6.07
CA THR A 306 -22.50 -9.39 -7.03
C THR A 306 -22.25 -8.87 -8.44
N ASP A 307 -21.45 -7.82 -8.56
CA ASP A 307 -21.22 -7.10 -9.80
C ASP A 307 -19.96 -7.61 -10.55
N LEU A 308 -19.19 -8.51 -9.93
CA LEU A 308 -17.93 -9.04 -10.48
C LEU A 308 -18.01 -10.54 -10.74
N ASP A 309 -17.53 -10.95 -11.92
CA ASP A 309 -17.36 -12.37 -12.25
C ASP A 309 -15.96 -12.87 -11.82
N TYR A 310 -14.98 -11.98 -11.81
CA TYR A 310 -13.67 -12.23 -11.23
C TYR A 310 -13.22 -11.02 -10.41
N CYS A 311 -12.76 -11.26 -9.20
CA CYS A 311 -12.16 -10.23 -8.36
C CYS A 311 -10.92 -10.76 -7.66
N ARG A 312 -9.86 -9.93 -7.66
CA ARG A 312 -8.68 -10.14 -6.84
C ARG A 312 -8.28 -8.84 -6.18
N ARG A 313 -8.49 -8.78 -4.88
CA ARG A 313 -8.05 -7.67 -4.06
C ARG A 313 -6.60 -7.86 -3.60
N LEU A 314 -5.84 -6.79 -3.61
CA LEU A 314 -4.48 -6.70 -3.08
C LEU A 314 -4.46 -5.67 -1.94
N PRO A 315 -3.94 -6.04 -0.77
CA PRO A 315 -3.97 -5.16 0.39
C PRO A 315 -3.05 -3.96 0.20
N ALA A 316 -3.50 -2.78 0.67
CA ALA A 316 -2.73 -1.53 0.65
C ALA A 316 -1.87 -1.35 1.91
N GLY A 317 -2.10 -2.14 2.95
CA GLY A 317 -1.59 -1.86 4.28
C GLY A 317 -0.16 -2.33 4.53
N ARG A 318 0.45 -1.69 5.53
CA ARG A 318 1.77 -2.01 6.08
C ARG A 318 1.85 -3.41 6.73
N PHE A 319 0.75 -4.15 6.82
CA PHE A 319 0.63 -5.42 7.53
C PHE A 319 0.65 -6.60 6.58
N GLY A 320 1.56 -6.59 5.60
CA GLY A 320 1.80 -7.74 4.74
C GLY A 320 2.46 -8.89 5.48
N TYR A 321 1.70 -9.60 6.34
CA TYR A 321 2.09 -10.95 6.68
C TYR A 321 1.90 -11.82 5.44
N ASP A 322 2.91 -12.62 5.13
CA ASP A 322 2.84 -13.59 4.05
C ASP A 322 1.65 -14.54 4.28
N GLU A 323 1.10 -15.05 3.20
CA GLU A 323 0.04 -16.08 3.28
C GLU A 323 0.57 -17.39 3.88
N SER A 324 1.90 -17.58 3.87
CA SER A 324 2.57 -18.73 4.44
C SER A 324 3.05 -18.48 5.87
N PHE A 325 3.16 -19.55 6.65
CA PHE A 325 3.75 -19.53 7.99
C PHE A 325 5.21 -19.04 7.96
N PHE A 326 6.04 -19.60 7.09
CA PHE A 326 7.46 -19.25 6.99
C PHE A 326 7.68 -17.81 6.50
N GLY A 327 6.89 -17.36 5.55
CA GLY A 327 6.92 -15.96 5.11
C GLY A 327 6.56 -15.00 6.25
N SER A 328 5.56 -15.33 7.05
CA SER A 328 5.21 -14.55 8.25
C SER A 328 6.34 -14.54 9.28
N VAL A 329 7.02 -15.66 9.52
CA VAL A 329 8.21 -15.74 10.41
C VAL A 329 9.32 -14.82 9.91
N LEU A 330 9.64 -14.85 8.60
CA LEU A 330 10.67 -13.98 8.01
C LEU A 330 10.31 -12.50 8.18
N VAL A 331 9.06 -12.13 7.93
CA VAL A 331 8.56 -10.75 8.12
C VAL A 331 8.74 -10.31 9.58
N ILE A 332 8.38 -11.15 10.54
CA ILE A 332 8.51 -10.86 11.98
C ILE A 332 9.98 -10.64 12.36
N LEU A 333 10.88 -11.49 11.89
CA LEU A 333 12.31 -11.37 12.18
C LEU A 333 12.93 -10.11 11.55
N GLU A 334 12.58 -9.80 10.31
CA GLU A 334 13.06 -8.56 9.65
C GLU A 334 12.63 -7.31 10.41
N ARG A 335 11.41 -7.29 10.90
CA ARG A 335 10.87 -6.17 11.71
C ARG A 335 11.62 -6.02 13.02
N ALA A 336 11.85 -7.13 13.70
CA ALA A 336 12.55 -7.13 14.98
C ALA A 336 13.97 -6.57 14.87
N PHE A 337 14.63 -6.71 13.72
CA PHE A 337 15.99 -6.21 13.47
C PHE A 337 16.06 -4.87 12.70
N ILE A 338 14.98 -4.07 12.71
CA ILE A 338 14.93 -2.70 12.12
C ILE A 338 15.06 -2.68 10.58
N LEU A 339 14.98 -3.81 9.94
CA LEU A 339 15.00 -3.94 8.47
C LEU A 339 13.58 -3.92 7.89
N ASP A 340 12.70 -3.02 8.40
CA ASP A 340 11.31 -2.97 7.97
C ASP A 340 11.18 -2.57 6.49
N LYS A 341 11.14 -3.57 5.64
CA LYS A 341 10.94 -3.47 4.19
C LYS A 341 9.62 -4.11 3.73
N ARG A 342 8.66 -4.20 4.65
CA ARG A 342 7.37 -4.87 4.39
C ARG A 342 6.54 -4.18 3.33
N LEU A 343 6.47 -2.85 3.41
CA LEU A 343 5.68 -2.08 2.47
C LEU A 343 6.24 -2.24 1.06
N GLU A 344 7.57 -2.11 0.92
CA GLU A 344 8.24 -2.31 -0.36
C GLU A 344 8.05 -3.74 -0.89
N ARG A 345 8.16 -4.76 -0.03
CA ARG A 345 7.93 -6.16 -0.42
C ARG A 345 6.47 -6.43 -0.77
N ALA A 346 5.53 -5.86 -0.02
CA ALA A 346 4.11 -5.97 -0.33
C ALA A 346 3.78 -5.34 -1.68
N PHE A 347 4.36 -4.19 -2.00
CA PHE A 347 4.19 -3.56 -3.31
C PHE A 347 4.78 -4.42 -4.44
N ILE A 348 5.98 -4.97 -4.25
CA ILE A 348 6.61 -5.87 -5.23
C ILE A 348 5.73 -7.11 -5.44
N PHE A 349 5.26 -7.73 -4.36
CA PHE A 349 4.39 -8.89 -4.43
C PHE A 349 3.05 -8.58 -5.12
N ASN A 350 2.40 -7.48 -4.74
CA ASN A 350 1.15 -7.05 -5.35
C ASN A 350 1.31 -6.86 -6.85
N LEU A 351 2.39 -6.20 -7.24
CA LEU A 351 2.70 -5.97 -8.65
C LEU A 351 2.90 -7.29 -9.41
N GLU A 352 3.67 -8.23 -8.86
CA GLU A 352 3.88 -9.55 -9.45
C GLU A 352 2.56 -10.32 -9.59
N VAL A 353 1.69 -10.23 -8.59
CA VAL A 353 0.36 -10.86 -8.65
C VAL A 353 -0.49 -10.26 -9.77
N ILE A 354 -0.50 -8.92 -9.92
CA ILE A 354 -1.27 -8.28 -10.99
C ILE A 354 -0.72 -8.69 -12.35
N THR A 355 0.59 -8.50 -12.56
CA THR A 355 1.20 -8.64 -13.89
C THR A 355 1.36 -10.09 -14.33
N ARG A 356 1.80 -11.00 -13.42
CA ARG A 356 2.10 -12.38 -13.81
C ARG A 356 0.97 -13.37 -13.57
N ARG A 357 0.18 -13.20 -12.47
CA ARG A 357 -0.82 -14.19 -12.09
C ARG A 357 -2.24 -13.84 -12.50
N SER A 358 -2.53 -12.57 -12.66
CA SER A 358 -3.89 -12.11 -12.93
C SER A 358 -4.08 -11.60 -14.35
N LEU A 359 -3.03 -11.11 -15.00
CA LEU A 359 -3.11 -10.59 -16.36
C LEU A 359 -3.51 -11.68 -17.35
N ASP A 360 -2.75 -12.77 -17.43
CA ASP A 360 -3.07 -13.88 -18.34
C ASP A 360 -4.46 -14.43 -18.09
N ARG A 361 -4.82 -14.60 -16.81
CA ARG A 361 -6.15 -15.10 -16.44
C ARG A 361 -7.27 -14.17 -16.88
N THR A 362 -7.10 -12.85 -16.75
CA THR A 362 -8.14 -11.89 -17.16
C THR A 362 -8.26 -11.72 -18.67
N ILE A 363 -7.17 -11.91 -19.40
CA ILE A 363 -7.18 -11.85 -20.86
C ILE A 363 -7.70 -13.16 -21.45
N SER A 364 -7.20 -14.32 -21.01
CA SER A 364 -7.58 -15.65 -21.53
C SER A 364 -9.05 -15.98 -21.28
N ASN A 365 -9.64 -15.49 -20.19
CA ASN A 365 -11.05 -15.76 -19.85
C ASN A 365 -12.06 -14.82 -20.53
N ASN A 366 -11.60 -13.99 -21.44
CA ASN A 366 -12.46 -13.24 -22.36
C ASN A 366 -13.48 -12.30 -21.68
N TYR A 367 -13.13 -11.66 -20.56
CA TYR A 367 -13.99 -10.67 -19.92
C TYR A 367 -14.24 -9.45 -20.81
N GLY A 368 -15.49 -8.94 -20.81
CA GLY A 368 -15.82 -7.72 -21.56
C GLY A 368 -15.17 -6.48 -20.94
N LEU A 369 -15.28 -6.32 -19.62
CA LEU A 369 -14.57 -5.26 -18.88
C LEU A 369 -13.54 -5.87 -17.95
N SER A 370 -12.29 -5.45 -18.04
CA SER A 370 -11.25 -5.75 -17.06
C SER A 370 -10.67 -4.46 -16.50
N PHE A 371 -10.78 -4.28 -15.19
CA PHE A 371 -10.25 -3.13 -14.47
C PHE A 371 -9.01 -3.53 -13.67
N PHE A 372 -7.94 -2.75 -13.79
CA PHE A 372 -6.69 -2.95 -13.08
C PHE A 372 -6.30 -1.67 -12.35
N HIS A 373 -6.07 -1.77 -11.04
CA HIS A 373 -5.61 -0.66 -10.22
C HIS A 373 -4.23 -0.98 -9.63
N PHE A 374 -3.21 -0.30 -10.13
CA PHE A 374 -1.81 -0.49 -9.78
C PHE A 374 -1.37 0.49 -8.70
N SER A 375 -0.53 0.02 -7.79
CA SER A 375 0.06 0.82 -6.72
C SER A 375 1.26 1.68 -7.15
N VAL A 376 1.67 1.62 -8.38
CA VAL A 376 2.79 2.39 -8.92
C VAL A 376 2.27 3.49 -9.84
N PRO A 377 2.95 4.63 -9.94
CA PRO A 377 4.25 5.00 -9.35
C PRO A 377 4.23 5.50 -7.89
N HIS A 378 3.09 5.41 -7.16
CA HIS A 378 3.01 5.77 -5.74
C HIS A 378 4.18 5.17 -4.92
N SER A 379 4.62 5.88 -3.90
CA SER A 379 5.60 5.37 -2.94
C SER A 379 5.04 4.21 -2.09
N PRO A 380 5.86 3.23 -1.65
CA PRO A 380 7.31 3.21 -1.67
C PRO A 380 7.88 2.96 -3.07
N TRP A 381 9.05 3.57 -3.33
CA TRP A 381 9.75 3.31 -4.59
C TRP A 381 10.46 1.96 -4.52
N ILE A 382 10.21 1.14 -5.52
CA ILE A 382 10.61 -0.28 -5.53
C ILE A 382 11.40 -0.67 -6.78
N PHE A 383 11.68 0.25 -7.70
CA PHE A 383 12.40 -0.06 -8.93
C PHE A 383 13.80 0.54 -8.95
N ASP A 384 14.80 -0.32 -8.97
CA ASP A 384 16.21 0.05 -9.11
C ASP A 384 16.51 0.35 -10.59
N GLN A 385 16.69 1.62 -10.92
CA GLN A 385 16.93 2.09 -12.28
C GLN A 385 18.24 1.54 -12.87
N ILE A 386 19.27 1.34 -12.02
CA ILE A 386 20.59 0.85 -12.43
C ILE A 386 20.53 -0.64 -12.75
N LYS A 387 19.89 -1.42 -11.89
CA LYS A 387 19.76 -2.87 -12.05
C LYS A 387 18.60 -3.28 -12.93
N GLY A 388 17.69 -2.36 -13.28
CA GLY A 388 16.51 -2.62 -14.11
C GLY A 388 15.50 -3.60 -13.51
N LYS A 389 15.48 -3.75 -12.18
CA LYS A 389 14.62 -4.69 -11.47
C LYS A 389 14.05 -4.12 -10.17
N THR A 390 12.99 -4.74 -9.66
CA THR A 390 12.42 -4.39 -8.35
C THR A 390 13.36 -4.75 -7.21
N SER A 391 13.37 -3.90 -6.17
CA SER A 391 14.15 -4.07 -4.95
C SER A 391 13.44 -3.42 -3.77
N PRO A 392 13.38 -4.06 -2.59
CA PRO A 392 12.86 -3.43 -1.39
C PRO A 392 13.86 -2.46 -0.73
N TYR A 393 15.09 -2.36 -1.23
CA TYR A 393 16.19 -1.62 -0.61
C TYR A 393 16.52 -0.32 -1.38
N ILE A 394 15.52 0.36 -1.92
CA ILE A 394 15.69 1.65 -2.57
C ILE A 394 15.77 2.76 -1.52
N LEU A 395 16.72 3.67 -1.68
CA LEU A 395 16.81 4.87 -0.85
C LEU A 395 15.60 5.77 -1.13
N ARG A 396 15.02 6.34 -0.09
CA ARG A 396 13.85 7.22 -0.24
C ARG A 396 14.32 8.62 -0.62
N SER A 397 14.10 9.00 -1.87
CA SER A 397 14.26 10.37 -2.37
C SER A 397 13.24 10.63 -3.48
N PRO A 398 12.81 11.90 -3.69
CA PRO A 398 11.82 12.23 -4.71
C PRO A 398 12.18 11.75 -6.12
N GLU A 399 13.48 11.73 -6.47
CA GLU A 399 13.98 11.27 -7.77
C GLU A 399 13.65 9.81 -8.05
N GLN A 400 13.42 9.01 -7.00
CA GLN A 400 13.07 7.59 -7.15
C GLN A 400 11.65 7.37 -7.69
N TYR A 401 10.82 8.43 -7.72
CA TYR A 401 9.55 8.41 -8.45
C TYR A 401 9.74 7.95 -9.90
N PHE A 402 10.80 8.41 -10.55
CA PHE A 402 11.09 8.01 -11.95
C PHE A 402 11.49 6.54 -12.10
N GLY A 403 12.03 5.92 -11.04
CA GLY A 403 12.23 4.48 -11.01
C GLY A 403 10.89 3.73 -11.13
N ASN A 404 9.91 4.12 -10.32
CA ASN A 404 8.57 3.55 -10.43
C ASN A 404 7.87 3.92 -11.75
N MET A 405 8.17 5.08 -12.36
CA MET A 405 7.66 5.41 -13.71
C MET A 405 8.23 4.49 -14.80
N LEU A 406 9.52 4.13 -14.74
CA LEU A 406 10.08 3.11 -15.63
C LEU A 406 9.38 1.75 -15.45
N LEU A 407 8.97 1.44 -14.22
CA LEU A 407 8.21 0.23 -13.92
C LEU A 407 6.80 0.29 -14.50
N VAL A 408 6.11 1.44 -14.43
CA VAL A 408 4.82 1.67 -15.10
C VAL A 408 4.94 1.38 -16.60
N ASP A 409 5.94 1.94 -17.26
CA ASP A 409 6.18 1.74 -18.70
C ASP A 409 6.41 0.25 -19.03
N LYS A 410 7.21 -0.46 -18.20
CA LYS A 410 7.40 -1.92 -18.36
C LYS A 410 6.10 -2.71 -18.23
N ILE A 411 5.24 -2.34 -17.28
CA ILE A 411 3.93 -2.97 -17.06
C ILE A 411 3.04 -2.77 -18.29
N ILE A 412 2.98 -1.56 -18.82
CA ILE A 412 2.23 -1.25 -20.05
C ILE A 412 2.74 -2.12 -21.21
N GLY A 413 4.06 -2.28 -21.32
CA GLY A 413 4.67 -3.18 -22.31
C GLY A 413 4.31 -4.65 -22.12
N GLU A 414 4.22 -5.14 -20.88
CA GLU A 414 3.74 -6.50 -20.59
C GLU A 414 2.27 -6.67 -21.02
N PHE A 415 1.41 -5.70 -20.69
CA PHE A 415 0.02 -5.69 -21.12
C PHE A 415 -0.11 -5.75 -22.65
N ARG A 416 0.63 -4.89 -23.36
CA ARG A 416 0.63 -4.89 -24.81
C ARG A 416 1.04 -6.25 -25.38
N ARG A 417 2.20 -6.78 -24.95
CA ARG A 417 2.70 -8.08 -25.44
C ARG A 417 1.72 -9.21 -25.15
N THR A 418 1.07 -9.21 -23.99
CA THR A 418 0.08 -10.23 -23.64
C THR A 418 -1.17 -10.11 -24.53
N LEU A 419 -1.66 -8.90 -24.78
CA LEU A 419 -2.79 -8.68 -25.68
C LEU A 419 -2.43 -9.03 -27.14
N GLU A 420 -1.22 -8.71 -27.61
CA GLU A 420 -0.72 -9.09 -28.94
C GLU A 420 -0.63 -10.61 -29.10
N ALA A 421 -0.04 -11.30 -28.10
CA ALA A 421 0.10 -12.76 -28.11
C ALA A 421 -1.25 -13.50 -28.13
N ASN A 422 -2.29 -12.90 -27.54
CA ASN A 422 -3.65 -13.45 -27.54
C ASN A 422 -4.51 -12.94 -28.71
N GLY A 423 -3.94 -12.14 -29.64
CA GLY A 423 -4.68 -11.56 -30.78
C GLY A 423 -5.75 -10.54 -30.39
N GLU A 424 -5.63 -9.95 -29.18
CA GLU A 424 -6.60 -9.03 -28.59
C GLU A 424 -6.23 -7.55 -28.73
N TRP A 425 -4.97 -7.23 -29.10
CA TRP A 425 -4.48 -5.85 -29.17
C TRP A 425 -5.32 -4.95 -30.09
N ASN A 426 -5.64 -5.44 -31.30
CA ASN A 426 -6.44 -4.72 -32.29
C ASN A 426 -7.95 -5.00 -32.17
N LYS A 427 -8.37 -5.70 -31.12
CA LYS A 427 -9.79 -6.00 -30.86
C LYS A 427 -10.30 -5.40 -29.54
N SER A 428 -9.40 -4.84 -28.75
CA SER A 428 -9.73 -4.27 -27.44
C SER A 428 -9.51 -2.77 -27.41
N THR A 429 -10.35 -2.08 -26.64
CA THR A 429 -10.12 -0.70 -26.22
C THR A 429 -9.29 -0.74 -24.95
N LEU A 430 -8.11 -0.08 -24.98
CA LEU A 430 -7.26 0.08 -23.81
C LEU A 430 -7.37 1.52 -23.29
N ILE A 431 -7.68 1.69 -22.00
CA ILE A 431 -7.76 2.98 -21.33
C ILE A 431 -6.69 3.00 -20.24
N ILE A 432 -5.82 4.00 -20.26
CA ILE A 432 -4.77 4.21 -19.26
C ILE A 432 -4.95 5.59 -18.66
N SER A 433 -5.02 5.65 -17.33
CA SER A 433 -5.11 6.91 -16.59
C SER A 433 -4.50 6.77 -15.20
N SER A 434 -4.60 7.83 -14.40
CA SER A 434 -4.31 7.83 -12.98
C SER A 434 -5.55 8.19 -12.18
N ASP A 435 -5.60 7.77 -10.94
CA ASP A 435 -6.59 8.22 -9.97
C ASP A 435 -6.39 9.69 -9.57
N HIS A 436 -5.13 10.12 -9.40
CA HIS A 436 -4.69 11.51 -9.20
C HIS A 436 -3.21 11.69 -9.59
N SER A 437 -2.75 12.96 -9.66
CA SER A 437 -1.35 13.27 -9.93
C SER A 437 -0.48 13.09 -8.67
N TRP A 438 0.83 13.06 -8.83
CA TRP A 438 1.74 12.89 -7.70
C TRP A 438 1.67 14.08 -6.72
N ARG A 439 1.06 13.85 -5.56
CA ARG A 439 0.79 14.90 -4.55
C ARG A 439 2.04 15.57 -4.01
N LYS A 440 3.16 14.85 -4.01
CA LYS A 440 4.45 15.32 -3.51
C LYS A 440 5.39 15.80 -4.62
N SER A 441 4.89 16.07 -5.83
CA SER A 441 5.73 16.53 -6.94
C SER A 441 6.49 17.82 -6.63
N ALA A 442 5.94 18.70 -5.78
CA ALA A 442 6.64 19.90 -5.32
C ALA A 442 7.88 19.62 -4.44
N GLU A 443 7.98 18.45 -3.80
CA GLU A 443 9.21 18.03 -3.09
C GLU A 443 10.37 17.76 -4.06
N TYR A 444 10.06 17.45 -5.34
CA TYR A 444 11.06 17.20 -6.38
C TYR A 444 11.57 18.50 -7.03
N ASP A 445 10.68 19.38 -7.49
CA ASP A 445 11.05 20.56 -8.29
C ASP A 445 10.27 21.85 -7.94
N SER A 446 9.62 21.89 -6.79
CA SER A 446 8.79 22.99 -6.29
C SER A 446 7.59 23.32 -7.17
N LYS A 447 7.18 22.42 -8.07
CA LYS A 447 6.01 22.57 -8.94
C LYS A 447 4.96 21.52 -8.66
N ARG A 448 3.69 21.92 -8.76
CA ARG A 448 2.54 21.02 -8.65
C ARG A 448 1.68 21.13 -9.91
N ASP A 449 1.36 19.97 -10.51
CA ASP A 449 0.40 19.86 -11.59
C ASP A 449 -0.69 18.86 -11.19
N PHE A 450 -1.95 19.17 -11.51
CA PHE A 450 -3.08 18.30 -11.18
C PHE A 450 -3.50 17.42 -12.36
N ARG A 451 -2.91 17.62 -13.54
CA ARG A 451 -3.21 16.81 -14.72
C ARG A 451 -2.70 15.40 -14.53
N VAL A 452 -3.47 14.46 -15.07
CA VAL A 452 -3.13 13.04 -15.12
C VAL A 452 -3.05 12.57 -16.57
N PRO A 453 -2.23 11.55 -16.89
CA PRO A 453 -2.31 10.89 -18.18
C PRO A 453 -3.73 10.37 -18.45
N PHE A 454 -4.21 10.57 -19.66
CA PHE A 454 -5.47 10.01 -20.15
C PHE A 454 -5.30 9.58 -21.60
N ILE A 455 -5.15 8.28 -21.80
CA ILE A 455 -4.79 7.65 -23.06
C ILE A 455 -5.84 6.60 -23.38
N ILE A 456 -6.41 6.66 -24.60
CA ILE A 456 -7.41 5.70 -25.05
C ILE A 456 -6.95 5.13 -26.40
N LYS A 457 -6.51 3.87 -26.43
CA LYS A 457 -6.22 3.15 -27.65
C LYS A 457 -7.46 2.41 -28.11
N MET A 458 -8.04 2.84 -29.23
CA MET A 458 -9.16 2.15 -29.89
C MET A 458 -8.66 0.98 -30.76
N ALA A 459 -9.57 0.12 -31.19
CA ALA A 459 -9.23 -1.04 -32.03
C ALA A 459 -8.53 -0.65 -33.36
N ASP A 460 -8.90 0.47 -33.96
CA ASP A 460 -8.35 0.98 -35.21
C ASP A 460 -6.96 1.65 -35.06
N GLY A 461 -6.46 1.85 -33.83
CA GLY A 461 -5.08 2.27 -33.57
C GLY A 461 -4.67 3.63 -34.11
N LYS A 462 -5.60 4.58 -34.28
CA LYS A 462 -5.30 5.91 -34.82
C LYS A 462 -4.95 6.89 -33.69
N ALA A 463 -3.90 7.69 -33.94
CA ALA A 463 -3.52 8.75 -33.01
C ALA A 463 -4.42 9.99 -33.14
N ARG A 464 -4.82 10.55 -32.03
CA ARG A 464 -5.51 11.85 -31.94
C ARG A 464 -5.12 12.57 -30.64
N VAL A 465 -5.09 13.90 -30.67
CA VAL A 465 -4.80 14.71 -29.48
C VAL A 465 -6.02 15.52 -29.08
N ILE A 466 -6.34 15.51 -27.80
CA ILE A 466 -7.38 16.34 -27.19
C ILE A 466 -6.70 17.34 -26.26
N ASN A 467 -6.76 18.65 -26.65
CA ASN A 467 -6.13 19.72 -25.88
C ASN A 467 -7.12 20.47 -24.98
N LYS A 468 -8.42 20.20 -25.11
CA LYS A 468 -9.45 20.80 -24.25
C LYS A 468 -9.45 20.10 -22.89
N PRO A 469 -9.64 20.85 -21.80
CA PRO A 469 -9.78 20.26 -20.47
C PRO A 469 -10.91 19.23 -20.42
N ILE A 470 -10.62 18.07 -19.81
CA ILE A 470 -11.57 16.98 -19.64
C ILE A 470 -11.38 16.31 -18.27
N GLY A 471 -12.49 16.00 -17.59
CA GLY A 471 -12.44 15.19 -16.36
C GLY A 471 -12.39 13.71 -16.67
N THR A 472 -11.45 12.98 -16.07
CA THR A 472 -11.36 11.50 -16.25
C THR A 472 -12.58 10.75 -15.72
N ILE A 473 -13.44 11.43 -14.98
CA ILE A 473 -14.72 10.91 -14.50
C ILE A 473 -15.65 10.44 -15.64
N VAL A 474 -15.49 10.98 -16.84
CA VAL A 474 -16.27 10.58 -18.03
C VAL A 474 -15.98 9.14 -18.46
N THR A 475 -14.91 8.53 -17.97
CA THR A 475 -14.46 7.19 -18.38
C THR A 475 -15.55 6.13 -18.20
N LYS A 476 -16.33 6.20 -17.11
CA LYS A 476 -17.47 5.28 -16.91
C LYS A 476 -18.44 5.31 -18.09
N ASN A 477 -18.92 6.49 -18.44
CA ASN A 477 -19.90 6.66 -19.53
C ASN A 477 -19.26 6.32 -20.90
N PHE A 478 -18.00 6.69 -21.11
CA PHE A 478 -17.26 6.30 -22.31
C PHE A 478 -17.21 4.77 -22.49
N ILE A 479 -16.87 4.04 -21.44
CA ILE A 479 -16.86 2.56 -21.47
C ILE A 479 -18.23 2.02 -21.83
N LEU A 480 -19.30 2.54 -21.23
CA LEU A 480 -20.67 2.10 -21.55
C LEU A 480 -21.05 2.33 -23.00
N GLU A 481 -20.68 3.46 -23.60
CA GLU A 481 -20.96 3.74 -25.01
C GLU A 481 -20.14 2.81 -25.94
N VAL A 482 -18.89 2.48 -25.57
CA VAL A 482 -18.09 1.45 -26.26
C VAL A 482 -18.75 0.07 -26.14
N MET A 483 -19.18 -0.32 -24.93
CA MET A 483 -19.81 -1.63 -24.70
C MET A 483 -21.14 -1.78 -25.43
N LYS A 484 -21.88 -0.68 -25.62
CA LYS A 484 -23.12 -0.59 -26.43
C LYS A 484 -22.86 -0.52 -27.94
N LYS A 485 -21.60 -0.58 -28.38
CA LYS A 485 -21.17 -0.44 -29.79
C LYS A 485 -21.54 0.92 -30.43
N LYS A 486 -21.80 1.96 -29.63
CA LYS A 486 -22.07 3.32 -30.12
C LYS A 486 -20.76 4.08 -30.43
N ILE A 487 -19.67 3.65 -29.84
CA ILE A 487 -18.30 4.12 -30.10
C ILE A 487 -17.47 2.90 -30.48
N SER A 488 -16.99 2.84 -31.69
CA SER A 488 -16.21 1.73 -32.24
C SER A 488 -14.90 2.17 -32.88
N THR A 489 -14.81 3.44 -33.27
CA THR A 489 -13.66 4.04 -33.97
C THR A 489 -13.02 5.16 -33.13
N THR A 490 -11.77 5.48 -33.46
CA THR A 490 -11.06 6.62 -32.84
C THR A 490 -11.78 7.94 -33.10
N ASP A 491 -12.32 8.16 -34.29
CA ASP A 491 -12.96 9.44 -34.67
C ASP A 491 -14.30 9.63 -33.92
N GLU A 492 -15.09 8.56 -33.73
CA GLU A 492 -16.30 8.58 -32.87
C GLU A 492 -15.93 8.85 -31.42
N ALA A 493 -14.88 8.20 -30.92
CA ALA A 493 -14.40 8.39 -29.55
C ALA A 493 -13.98 9.85 -29.29
N VAL A 494 -13.22 10.44 -30.21
CA VAL A 494 -12.78 11.85 -30.12
C VAL A 494 -13.96 12.79 -30.15
N SER A 495 -14.91 12.58 -31.05
CA SER A 495 -16.13 13.42 -31.15
C SER A 495 -16.92 13.39 -29.85
N TRP A 496 -17.11 12.19 -29.28
CA TRP A 496 -17.79 12.01 -28.00
C TRP A 496 -17.04 12.70 -26.84
N LEU A 497 -15.72 12.50 -26.73
CA LEU A 497 -14.89 13.10 -25.66
C LEU A 497 -14.86 14.63 -25.78
N GLN A 498 -14.82 15.18 -26.98
CA GLN A 498 -14.88 16.63 -27.20
C GLN A 498 -16.23 17.23 -26.79
N GLU A 499 -17.32 16.49 -26.97
CA GLU A 499 -18.66 16.90 -26.50
C GLU A 499 -18.69 16.94 -24.96
N GLN A 500 -18.20 15.88 -24.30
CA GLN A 500 -18.10 15.82 -22.83
C GLN A 500 -17.20 16.93 -22.26
N SER A 501 -16.20 17.39 -23.01
CA SER A 501 -15.31 18.48 -22.57
C SER A 501 -15.98 19.85 -22.54
N LYS A 502 -17.13 20.04 -23.20
CA LYS A 502 -17.90 21.30 -23.16
C LYS A 502 -18.51 21.55 -21.79
N ASP A 503 -18.90 20.48 -21.10
CA ASP A 503 -19.51 20.53 -19.76
C ASP A 503 -18.47 20.49 -18.65
N PHE A 504 -17.18 20.47 -18.98
CA PHE A 504 -16.13 20.55 -17.97
C PHE A 504 -16.19 21.93 -17.29
N PRO A 505 -16.50 22.02 -16.00
CA PRO A 505 -16.80 23.29 -15.35
C PRO A 505 -15.60 24.24 -15.43
N LYS A 506 -15.78 25.40 -16.02
CA LYS A 506 -14.81 26.48 -15.96
C LYS A 506 -14.63 26.89 -14.51
N GLY A 507 -13.47 26.58 -13.93
CA GLY A 507 -13.17 26.83 -12.51
C GLY A 507 -13.16 25.60 -11.61
N THR A 508 -13.50 24.41 -12.12
CA THR A 508 -13.28 23.13 -11.41
C THR A 508 -11.90 22.54 -11.70
N ILE A 509 -10.96 23.35 -12.12
CA ILE A 509 -9.57 23.02 -11.78
C ILE A 509 -9.62 22.89 -10.28
N LEU A 510 -9.30 21.70 -9.77
CA LEU A 510 -9.15 21.44 -8.35
C LEU A 510 -8.39 22.62 -7.75
N ILE A 511 -9.14 23.61 -7.22
CA ILE A 511 -8.52 24.64 -6.40
C ILE A 511 -7.94 23.80 -5.28
N PRO A 512 -6.62 23.77 -5.09
CA PRO A 512 -6.07 23.18 -3.90
C PRO A 512 -6.90 23.80 -2.78
N PHE A 513 -7.51 22.97 -1.92
CA PHE A 513 -7.86 23.49 -0.61
C PHE A 513 -6.62 24.27 -0.19
N LYS A 514 -6.78 25.61 -0.07
CA LYS A 514 -5.71 26.42 0.50
C LYS A 514 -5.13 25.58 1.60
N ASP A 515 -3.82 25.40 1.60
CA ASP A 515 -3.10 24.89 2.73
C ASP A 515 -3.48 25.77 3.95
N GLU A 516 -4.65 25.53 4.51
CA GLU A 516 -4.85 25.72 5.90
C GLU A 516 -3.88 24.70 6.51
N GLU A 517 -2.87 25.20 7.17
CA GLU A 517 -1.91 24.46 7.99
C GLU A 517 -2.57 23.49 8.99
N THR A 518 -3.85 23.18 8.83
CA THR A 518 -4.71 22.37 9.67
C THR A 518 -5.69 21.46 8.92
N ALA A 519 -5.52 21.20 7.62
CA ALA A 519 -6.26 20.13 6.95
C ALA A 519 -5.70 18.79 7.42
N THR A 520 -6.01 18.45 8.66
CA THR A 520 -5.92 17.11 9.19
C THR A 520 -6.59 16.13 8.21
N SER A 521 -5.86 15.11 7.78
CA SER A 521 -6.39 13.90 7.15
C SER A 521 -7.79 13.57 7.72
N PRO A 522 -8.74 13.04 6.92
CA PRO A 522 -10.06 12.62 7.44
C PRO A 522 -9.97 11.78 8.73
N SER A 523 -8.86 11.07 8.93
CA SER A 523 -8.55 10.36 10.19
C SER A 523 -8.46 11.27 11.41
N LYS A 524 -8.01 12.53 11.29
CA LYS A 524 -7.92 13.46 12.43
C LYS A 524 -9.24 14.19 12.74
N LYS A 525 -10.14 14.34 11.77
CA LYS A 525 -11.48 14.90 12.03
C LYS A 525 -12.41 13.92 12.77
N LEU A 526 -12.21 12.62 12.62
CA LEU A 526 -12.98 11.62 13.36
C LEU A 526 -12.62 11.60 14.86
N ASP A 527 -11.34 11.76 15.18
CA ASP A 527 -10.87 11.73 16.56
C ASP A 527 -11.26 12.99 17.38
N SER A 528 -11.40 14.14 16.71
CA SER A 528 -11.77 15.40 17.40
C SER A 528 -13.26 15.49 17.79
N LYS A 529 -14.13 14.69 17.19
CA LYS A 529 -15.55 14.63 17.57
C LYS A 529 -15.82 13.69 18.75
N LYS A 530 -14.94 12.71 19.04
CA LYS A 530 -15.04 11.85 20.21
C LYS A 530 -14.53 12.50 21.51
N ALA A 531 -13.79 13.61 21.41
CA ALA A 531 -13.27 14.33 22.58
C ALA A 531 -14.19 15.45 23.11
N LYS A 532 -15.38 15.62 22.53
CA LYS A 532 -16.37 16.65 22.94
C LYS A 532 -17.78 16.10 23.18
N GLY A 533 -17.89 14.79 23.46
CA GLY A 533 -19.14 14.16 23.87
C GLY A 533 -18.96 13.42 25.19
#